data_060ce0a7e892f3b1a7267c2428e92e87
#
_entry.id   060ce0a7e892f3b1a7267c2428e92e87
#
_cell.length_a   1.000
_cell.length_b   1.000
_cell.length_c   1.000
_cell.angle_alpha   90.00
_cell.angle_beta   90.00
_cell.angle_gamma   90.00
#
_symmetry.space_group_name_H-M   'P 1'
#
loop_
_entity.id
_entity.type
_entity.pdbx_description
1 polymer ?
#
loop_
_entity_poly.entity_id
_entity_poly.type
_entity_poly.pdbx_seq_one_letter_code
_entity_poly.pdbx_strand_id
1 'polypeptide(L)'
;FGCEILKLIPGRVSTEVDASFSFDRDGSIDKARNFIKLYEAAGVDRERVLIKLGSTWEGIKAAEQLEKEGIHTNLTLLFSFAQAVACAEAKVTLISPFVGRIYDWYKKSKNVADIPREEDPGVASVVRIYNYYKKHGYKTQVMGASFRKVEEIIDLAGCDLLTISPDLIATLAGKDGELEPKLTVKGAEATDSPLIHLDEKTFRFEHNQDQMAVEKLSEGIRGFYSDARKLEKYAAETMAKASAA
;
A
#
# COMPACT_ATOMS: atom_id res chain seq x y z
N PHE A 1 6.37 10.00 -16.13
CA PHE A 1 6.48 10.42 -14.72
C PHE A 1 7.53 9.59 -13.96
N GLY A 2 7.41 8.25 -13.88
CA GLY A 2 8.30 7.41 -13.08
C GLY A 2 9.79 7.62 -13.38
N CYS A 3 10.17 7.67 -14.66
CA CYS A 3 11.57 7.93 -15.05
C CYS A 3 12.06 9.30 -14.57
N GLU A 4 11.21 10.35 -14.61
CA GLU A 4 11.59 11.68 -14.13
C GLU A 4 11.75 11.71 -12.61
N ILE A 5 10.85 11.04 -11.87
CA ILE A 5 10.97 10.91 -10.42
C ILE A 5 12.26 10.20 -10.03
N LEU A 6 12.63 9.12 -10.75
CA LEU A 6 13.84 8.34 -10.47
C LEU A 6 15.15 9.10 -10.68
N LYS A 7 15.15 10.21 -11.44
CA LYS A 7 16.29 11.12 -11.54
C LYS A 7 16.51 11.93 -10.27
N LEU A 8 15.46 12.13 -9.47
CA LEU A 8 15.46 12.99 -8.28
C LEU A 8 15.64 12.22 -6.97
N ILE A 9 15.28 10.93 -6.96
CA ILE A 9 15.31 10.10 -5.75
C ILE A 9 16.30 8.95 -5.88
N PRO A 10 17.00 8.56 -4.81
CA PRO A 10 17.88 7.38 -4.80
C PRO A 10 17.12 6.05 -4.69
N GLY A 11 15.88 6.08 -4.22
CA GLY A 11 15.04 4.91 -3.96
C GLY A 11 14.26 4.40 -5.17
N ARG A 12 13.16 3.70 -4.89
CA ARG A 12 12.28 3.08 -5.87
C ARG A 12 11.04 3.94 -6.13
N VAL A 13 10.47 3.80 -7.32
CA VAL A 13 9.17 4.37 -7.67
C VAL A 13 8.12 3.26 -7.79
N SER A 14 6.88 3.53 -7.37
CA SER A 14 5.76 2.63 -7.63
C SER A 14 4.98 3.09 -8.85
N THR A 15 4.75 2.16 -9.80
CA THR A 15 3.89 2.37 -10.97
C THR A 15 2.68 1.46 -10.86
N GLU A 16 1.50 2.07 -10.81
CA GLU A 16 0.26 1.34 -10.51
C GLU A 16 -0.40 0.82 -11.78
N VAL A 17 -0.82 -0.45 -11.75
CA VAL A 17 -1.68 -1.03 -12.77
C VAL A 17 -3.07 -0.43 -12.61
N ASP A 18 -3.74 -0.12 -13.73
CA ASP A 18 -5.07 0.47 -13.72
C ASP A 18 -6.06 -0.35 -12.88
N ALA A 19 -6.85 0.33 -12.06
CA ALA A 19 -7.76 -0.32 -11.12
C ALA A 19 -8.83 -1.18 -11.78
N SER A 20 -9.08 -1.03 -13.10
CA SER A 20 -9.97 -1.94 -13.85
C SER A 20 -9.47 -3.39 -13.90
N PHE A 21 -8.17 -3.61 -13.68
CA PHE A 21 -7.58 -4.94 -13.61
C PHE A 21 -7.61 -5.54 -12.20
N SER A 22 -8.24 -4.90 -11.20
CA SER A 22 -8.22 -5.37 -9.81
C SER A 22 -8.72 -6.80 -9.61
N PHE A 23 -9.56 -7.32 -10.51
CA PHE A 23 -10.10 -8.70 -10.49
C PHE A 23 -9.65 -9.53 -11.69
N ASP A 24 -8.67 -9.05 -12.45
CA ASP A 24 -8.07 -9.73 -13.59
C ASP A 24 -6.59 -10.01 -13.30
N ARG A 25 -6.32 -11.23 -12.80
CA ARG A 25 -4.97 -11.67 -12.47
C ARG A 25 -4.02 -11.63 -13.67
N ASP A 26 -4.43 -12.21 -14.78
CA ASP A 26 -3.55 -12.39 -15.94
C ASP A 26 -3.35 -11.08 -16.69
N GLY A 27 -4.40 -10.26 -16.82
CA GLY A 27 -4.28 -8.89 -17.34
C GLY A 27 -3.37 -8.01 -16.48
N SER A 28 -3.43 -8.14 -15.15
CA SER A 28 -2.50 -7.46 -14.23
C SER A 28 -1.04 -7.86 -14.46
N ILE A 29 -0.77 -9.15 -14.64
CA ILE A 29 0.57 -9.69 -14.92
C ILE A 29 1.11 -9.12 -16.24
N ASP A 30 0.30 -9.15 -17.29
CA ASP A 30 0.72 -8.68 -18.62
C ASP A 30 0.98 -7.16 -18.62
N LYS A 31 0.16 -6.38 -17.94
CA LYS A 31 0.40 -4.92 -17.76
C LYS A 31 1.68 -4.66 -16.98
N ALA A 32 1.92 -5.38 -15.89
CA ALA A 32 3.14 -5.26 -15.08
C ALA A 32 4.41 -5.55 -15.90
N ARG A 33 4.42 -6.65 -16.64
CA ARG A 33 5.53 -7.02 -17.54
C ARG A 33 5.78 -5.95 -18.60
N ASN A 34 4.70 -5.38 -19.16
CA ASN A 34 4.82 -4.29 -20.13
C ASN A 34 5.43 -3.02 -19.50
N PHE A 35 5.04 -2.66 -18.28
CA PHE A 35 5.64 -1.51 -17.60
C PHE A 35 7.14 -1.72 -17.36
N ILE A 36 7.56 -2.91 -16.91
CA ILE A 36 8.98 -3.21 -16.71
C ILE A 36 9.75 -3.11 -18.03
N LYS A 37 9.22 -3.65 -19.14
CA LYS A 37 9.85 -3.49 -20.48
C LYS A 37 10.00 -2.02 -20.87
N LEU A 38 9.03 -1.18 -20.60
CA LEU A 38 9.09 0.25 -20.89
C LEU A 38 10.16 0.97 -20.04
N TYR A 39 10.28 0.61 -18.75
CA TYR A 39 11.32 1.15 -17.88
C TYR A 39 12.73 0.71 -18.33
N GLU A 40 12.92 -0.57 -18.65
CA GLU A 40 14.18 -1.11 -19.15
C GLU A 40 14.59 -0.47 -20.49
N ALA A 41 13.63 -0.29 -21.41
CA ALA A 41 13.86 0.43 -22.67
C ALA A 41 14.24 1.91 -22.46
N ALA A 42 13.82 2.51 -21.35
CA ALA A 42 14.22 3.86 -20.95
C ALA A 42 15.53 3.90 -20.14
N GLY A 43 16.24 2.76 -19.99
CA GLY A 43 17.51 2.67 -19.26
C GLY A 43 17.36 2.61 -17.73
N VAL A 44 16.16 2.30 -17.23
CA VAL A 44 15.87 2.16 -15.79
C VAL A 44 15.91 0.69 -15.41
N ASP A 45 16.71 0.35 -14.40
CA ASP A 45 16.79 -0.99 -13.84
C ASP A 45 15.45 -1.34 -13.13
N ARG A 46 14.97 -2.59 -13.34
CA ARG A 46 13.74 -3.09 -12.71
C ARG A 46 13.78 -3.05 -11.18
N GLU A 47 14.96 -3.17 -10.59
CA GLU A 47 15.16 -3.06 -9.13
C GLU A 47 14.75 -1.68 -8.57
N ARG A 48 14.67 -0.66 -9.44
CA ARG A 48 14.23 0.68 -9.08
C ARG A 48 12.72 0.89 -9.21
N VAL A 49 11.98 -0.16 -9.60
CA VAL A 49 10.54 -0.08 -9.88
C VAL A 49 9.76 -1.09 -9.03
N LEU A 50 8.68 -0.63 -8.43
CA LEU A 50 7.67 -1.48 -7.82
C LEU A 50 6.40 -1.42 -8.65
N ILE A 51 5.89 -2.55 -9.07
CA ILE A 51 4.57 -2.62 -9.69
C ILE A 51 3.51 -2.59 -8.60
N LYS A 52 2.63 -1.59 -8.64
CA LYS A 52 1.61 -1.41 -7.61
C LYS A 52 0.28 -1.99 -8.04
N LEU A 53 -0.31 -2.84 -7.19
CA LEU A 53 -1.53 -3.62 -7.45
C LEU A 53 -2.50 -3.51 -6.27
N GLY A 54 -3.79 -3.53 -6.54
CA GLY A 54 -4.80 -3.64 -5.48
C GLY A 54 -4.72 -4.99 -4.77
N SER A 55 -4.91 -5.01 -3.45
CA SER A 55 -4.82 -6.22 -2.61
C SER A 55 -6.12 -7.05 -2.67
N THR A 56 -6.64 -7.29 -3.86
CA THR A 56 -7.64 -8.34 -4.12
C THR A 56 -6.96 -9.71 -4.14
N TRP A 57 -7.71 -10.80 -4.10
CA TRP A 57 -7.13 -12.12 -4.27
C TRP A 57 -6.37 -12.24 -5.59
N GLU A 58 -6.98 -11.76 -6.67
CA GLU A 58 -6.42 -11.75 -8.02
C GLU A 58 -5.14 -10.91 -8.10
N GLY A 59 -5.14 -9.71 -7.48
CA GLY A 59 -3.96 -8.85 -7.42
C GLY A 59 -2.82 -9.45 -6.61
N ILE A 60 -3.12 -10.11 -5.49
CA ILE A 60 -2.13 -10.83 -4.66
C ILE A 60 -1.55 -12.02 -5.44
N LYS A 61 -2.37 -12.79 -6.16
CA LYS A 61 -1.90 -13.93 -6.97
C LYS A 61 -1.13 -13.47 -8.22
N ALA A 62 -1.44 -12.28 -8.76
CA ALA A 62 -0.62 -11.64 -9.78
C ALA A 62 0.76 -11.26 -9.23
N ALA A 63 0.79 -10.63 -8.07
CA ALA A 63 2.03 -10.27 -7.39
C ALA A 63 2.90 -11.49 -7.06
N GLU A 64 2.32 -12.57 -6.57
CA GLU A 64 3.03 -13.83 -6.31
C GLU A 64 3.76 -14.37 -7.56
N GLN A 65 3.15 -14.25 -8.73
CA GLN A 65 3.76 -14.65 -9.99
C GLN A 65 4.88 -13.68 -10.38
N LEU A 66 4.63 -12.37 -10.29
CA LEU A 66 5.60 -11.33 -10.65
C LEU A 66 6.87 -11.37 -9.79
N GLU A 67 6.73 -11.60 -8.49
CA GLU A 67 7.89 -11.74 -7.58
C GLU A 67 8.77 -12.94 -7.95
N LYS A 68 8.18 -14.06 -8.42
CA LYS A 68 8.93 -15.21 -8.94
C LYS A 68 9.71 -14.89 -10.23
N GLU A 69 9.29 -13.85 -10.96
CA GLU A 69 9.95 -13.36 -12.17
C GLU A 69 10.97 -12.24 -11.90
N GLY A 70 11.21 -11.90 -10.63
CA GLY A 70 12.08 -10.78 -10.24
C GLY A 70 11.47 -9.42 -10.55
N ILE A 71 10.15 -9.32 -10.60
CA ILE A 71 9.41 -8.07 -10.71
C ILE A 71 8.81 -7.75 -9.35
N HIS A 72 9.36 -6.75 -8.70
CA HIS A 72 8.97 -6.35 -7.34
C HIS A 72 7.62 -5.64 -7.31
N THR A 73 6.84 -5.93 -6.27
CA THR A 73 5.46 -5.46 -6.15
C THR A 73 5.21 -4.64 -4.88
N ASN A 74 4.22 -3.74 -4.98
CA ASN A 74 3.67 -2.95 -3.87
C ASN A 74 2.15 -3.16 -3.84
N LEU A 75 1.63 -3.88 -2.84
CA LEU A 75 0.21 -4.16 -2.69
C LEU A 75 -0.49 -3.04 -1.93
N THR A 76 -1.43 -2.39 -2.61
CA THR A 76 -2.19 -1.23 -2.10
C THR A 76 -3.66 -1.56 -1.85
N LEU A 77 -4.43 -0.59 -1.34
CA LEU A 77 -5.82 -0.78 -0.91
C LEU A 77 -5.92 -1.94 0.09
N LEU A 78 -4.98 -1.96 1.03
CA LEU A 78 -4.87 -2.97 2.06
C LEU A 78 -5.52 -2.43 3.34
N PHE A 79 -6.57 -3.09 3.80
CA PHE A 79 -7.40 -2.70 4.93
C PHE A 79 -7.62 -3.83 5.93
N SER A 80 -7.74 -5.11 5.46
CA SER A 80 -7.97 -6.26 6.34
C SER A 80 -6.67 -6.99 6.69
N PHE A 81 -6.70 -7.68 7.82
CA PHE A 81 -5.60 -8.56 8.21
C PHE A 81 -5.45 -9.76 7.27
N ALA A 82 -6.55 -10.28 6.73
CA ALA A 82 -6.52 -11.36 5.74
C ALA A 82 -5.74 -10.97 4.48
N GLN A 83 -5.89 -9.72 3.99
CA GLN A 83 -5.08 -9.21 2.89
C GLN A 83 -3.59 -9.21 3.24
N ALA A 84 -3.23 -8.77 4.45
CA ALA A 84 -1.83 -8.75 4.89
C ALA A 84 -1.24 -10.16 4.95
N VAL A 85 -1.95 -11.13 5.53
CA VAL A 85 -1.51 -12.53 5.60
C VAL A 85 -1.27 -13.11 4.20
N ALA A 86 -2.25 -12.96 3.29
CA ALA A 86 -2.11 -13.47 1.92
C ALA A 86 -0.95 -12.82 1.14
N CYS A 87 -0.72 -11.51 1.34
CA CYS A 87 0.44 -10.81 0.76
C CYS A 87 1.77 -11.36 1.29
N ALA A 88 1.88 -11.66 2.59
CA ALA A 88 3.07 -12.25 3.17
C ALA A 88 3.36 -13.66 2.62
N GLU A 89 2.33 -14.50 2.50
CA GLU A 89 2.44 -15.83 1.91
C GLU A 89 2.83 -15.79 0.42
N ALA A 90 2.33 -14.79 -0.32
CA ALA A 90 2.72 -14.51 -1.69
C ALA A 90 4.15 -13.95 -1.83
N LYS A 91 4.83 -13.65 -0.71
CA LYS A 91 6.20 -13.09 -0.64
C LYS A 91 6.34 -11.77 -1.41
N VAL A 92 5.30 -10.93 -1.40
CA VAL A 92 5.37 -9.62 -2.05
C VAL A 92 6.45 -8.75 -1.41
N THR A 93 7.10 -7.92 -2.20
CA THR A 93 8.19 -7.06 -1.71
C THR A 93 7.68 -6.05 -0.69
N LEU A 94 6.53 -5.41 -0.93
CA LEU A 94 6.03 -4.32 -0.10
C LEU A 94 4.50 -4.31 -0.06
N ILE A 95 3.96 -3.94 1.10
CA ILE A 95 2.53 -3.63 1.26
C ILE A 95 2.34 -2.20 1.75
N SER A 96 1.24 -1.56 1.32
CA SER A 96 0.86 -0.20 1.70
C SER A 96 -0.50 -0.19 2.43
N PRO A 97 -0.58 -0.59 3.71
CA PRO A 97 -1.80 -0.49 4.50
C PRO A 97 -2.18 0.99 4.75
N PHE A 98 -3.47 1.29 4.68
CA PHE A 98 -4.00 2.65 4.77
C PHE A 98 -4.47 2.98 6.19
N VAL A 99 -3.71 3.81 6.90
CA VAL A 99 -4.01 4.23 8.28
C VAL A 99 -5.22 5.15 8.33
N GLY A 100 -5.14 6.31 7.69
CA GLY A 100 -6.17 7.34 7.82
C GLY A 100 -7.50 7.00 7.16
N ARG A 101 -7.54 6.13 6.11
CA ARG A 101 -8.83 5.69 5.55
C ARG A 101 -9.56 4.73 6.48
N ILE A 102 -8.84 3.93 7.25
CA ILE A 102 -9.41 3.11 8.33
C ILE A 102 -9.96 4.03 9.42
N TYR A 103 -9.15 4.98 9.89
CA TYR A 103 -9.55 6.00 10.86
C TYR A 103 -10.85 6.72 10.44
N ASP A 104 -10.91 7.24 9.22
CA ASP A 104 -12.08 7.95 8.69
C ASP A 104 -13.35 7.09 8.70
N TRP A 105 -13.23 5.81 8.34
CA TRP A 105 -14.37 4.89 8.34
C TRP A 105 -14.91 4.66 9.75
N TYR A 106 -14.03 4.38 10.73
CA TYR A 106 -14.47 4.16 12.12
C TYR A 106 -15.01 5.44 12.76
N LYS A 107 -14.40 6.58 12.48
CA LYS A 107 -14.91 7.88 12.92
C LYS A 107 -16.35 8.13 12.45
N LYS A 108 -16.60 7.87 11.16
CA LYS A 108 -17.94 7.99 10.55
C LYS A 108 -18.91 6.95 11.12
N SER A 109 -18.50 5.71 11.21
CA SER A 109 -19.34 4.60 11.71
C SER A 109 -19.77 4.79 13.16
N LYS A 110 -18.87 5.27 14.01
CA LYS A 110 -19.15 5.59 15.41
C LYS A 110 -19.87 6.94 15.61
N ASN A 111 -20.01 7.74 14.56
CA ASN A 111 -20.55 9.11 14.58
C ASN A 111 -19.88 9.99 15.63
N VAL A 112 -18.54 9.99 15.67
CA VAL A 112 -17.73 10.80 16.60
C VAL A 112 -16.94 11.88 15.85
N ALA A 113 -16.64 12.97 16.53
CA ALA A 113 -15.86 14.07 15.95
C ALA A 113 -14.38 13.71 15.83
N ASP A 114 -13.85 12.90 16.74
CA ASP A 114 -12.47 12.41 16.76
C ASP A 114 -12.40 11.05 17.46
N ILE A 115 -11.32 10.30 17.25
CA ILE A 115 -11.01 9.06 17.96
C ILE A 115 -9.74 9.34 18.79
N PRO A 116 -9.72 8.99 20.09
CA PRO A 116 -8.53 9.14 20.92
C PRO A 116 -7.30 8.49 20.27
N ARG A 117 -6.14 9.12 20.41
CA ARG A 117 -4.89 8.69 19.78
C ARG A 117 -4.55 7.23 20.08
N GLU A 118 -4.73 6.81 21.31
CA GLU A 118 -4.47 5.45 21.79
C GLU A 118 -5.47 4.39 21.26
N GLU A 119 -6.60 4.83 20.74
CA GLU A 119 -7.64 3.99 20.14
C GLU A 119 -7.65 4.03 18.60
N ASP A 120 -6.67 4.67 17.97
CA ASP A 120 -6.63 4.82 16.51
C ASP A 120 -6.61 3.45 15.81
N PRO A 121 -7.70 3.08 15.12
CA PRO A 121 -7.82 1.75 14.50
C PRO A 121 -6.90 1.55 13.31
N GLY A 122 -6.51 2.64 12.64
CA GLY A 122 -5.57 2.60 11.52
C GLY A 122 -4.15 2.30 11.99
N VAL A 123 -3.71 2.96 13.06
CA VAL A 123 -2.44 2.67 13.73
C VAL A 123 -2.43 1.25 14.25
N ALA A 124 -3.48 0.83 14.98
CA ALA A 124 -3.59 -0.52 15.51
C ALA A 124 -3.51 -1.60 14.43
N SER A 125 -4.13 -1.36 13.26
CA SER A 125 -4.05 -2.26 12.10
C SER A 125 -2.61 -2.45 11.61
N VAL A 126 -1.86 -1.35 11.40
CA VAL A 126 -0.47 -1.42 10.92
C VAL A 126 0.45 -2.05 11.96
N VAL A 127 0.29 -1.73 13.25
CA VAL A 127 1.04 -2.37 14.35
C VAL A 127 0.83 -3.89 14.36
N ARG A 128 -0.43 -4.34 14.20
CA ARG A 128 -0.76 -5.77 14.13
C ARG A 128 -0.06 -6.45 12.95
N ILE A 129 -0.11 -5.84 11.77
CA ILE A 129 0.52 -6.38 10.54
C ILE A 129 2.03 -6.44 10.71
N TYR A 130 2.67 -5.36 11.16
CA TYR A 130 4.11 -5.30 11.41
C TYR A 130 4.55 -6.41 12.37
N ASN A 131 3.88 -6.53 13.52
CA ASN A 131 4.20 -7.55 14.52
C ASN A 131 4.08 -8.95 13.95
N TYR A 132 3.01 -9.25 13.22
CA TYR A 132 2.82 -10.53 12.57
C TYR A 132 3.96 -10.85 11.58
N TYR A 133 4.31 -9.89 10.72
CA TYR A 133 5.37 -10.09 9.73
C TYR A 133 6.73 -10.34 10.37
N LYS A 134 7.10 -9.52 11.35
CA LYS A 134 8.42 -9.67 12.03
C LYS A 134 8.49 -10.95 12.85
N LYS A 135 7.43 -11.28 13.60
CA LYS A 135 7.35 -12.51 14.39
C LYS A 135 7.55 -13.77 13.55
N HIS A 136 6.93 -13.83 12.38
CA HIS A 136 7.00 -15.00 11.50
C HIS A 136 8.11 -14.92 10.45
N GLY A 137 9.00 -13.94 10.54
CA GLY A 137 10.17 -13.81 9.68
C GLY A 137 9.89 -13.47 8.21
N TYR A 138 8.69 -12.94 7.90
CA TYR A 138 8.36 -12.48 6.57
C TYR A 138 9.25 -11.30 6.16
N LYS A 139 9.71 -11.31 4.91
CA LYS A 139 10.60 -10.28 4.35
C LYS A 139 9.85 -9.09 3.75
N THR A 140 8.55 -9.23 3.54
CA THR A 140 7.68 -8.18 3.03
C THR A 140 7.79 -6.92 3.89
N GLN A 141 8.06 -5.79 3.26
CA GLN A 141 8.15 -4.49 3.92
C GLN A 141 6.75 -3.92 4.18
N VAL A 142 6.54 -3.39 5.36
CA VAL A 142 5.30 -2.68 5.74
C VAL A 142 5.51 -1.20 5.57
N MET A 143 4.73 -0.56 4.69
CA MET A 143 4.75 0.88 4.45
C MET A 143 3.43 1.51 4.87
N GLY A 144 3.32 2.02 6.09
CA GLY A 144 2.15 2.78 6.52
C GLY A 144 1.87 3.95 5.57
N ALA A 145 0.60 4.14 5.21
CA ALA A 145 0.21 5.12 4.20
C ALA A 145 -1.09 5.85 4.53
N SER A 146 -1.34 6.97 3.83
CA SER A 146 -2.62 7.70 3.90
C SER A 146 -2.89 8.32 5.28
N PHE A 147 -1.92 8.94 5.87
CA PHE A 147 -2.01 9.60 7.18
C PHE A 147 -2.94 10.82 7.18
N ARG A 148 -3.61 11.08 8.30
CA ARG A 148 -4.44 12.26 8.56
C ARG A 148 -3.79 13.25 9.52
N LYS A 149 -2.99 12.75 10.44
CA LYS A 149 -2.36 13.53 11.52
C LYS A 149 -0.95 13.03 11.80
N VAL A 150 -0.11 13.91 12.34
CA VAL A 150 1.29 13.62 12.65
C VAL A 150 1.42 12.55 13.74
N GLU A 151 0.48 12.48 14.64
CA GLU A 151 0.43 11.50 15.72
C GLU A 151 0.40 10.06 15.21
N GLU A 152 -0.33 9.77 14.12
CA GLU A 152 -0.35 8.46 13.47
C GLU A 152 1.04 8.05 12.96
N ILE A 153 1.82 9.03 12.46
CA ILE A 153 3.19 8.82 11.98
C ILE A 153 4.14 8.52 13.14
N ILE A 154 4.04 9.31 14.21
CA ILE A 154 4.84 9.14 15.43
C ILE A 154 4.59 7.77 16.08
N ASP A 155 3.32 7.34 16.13
CA ASP A 155 2.94 6.05 16.73
C ASP A 155 3.36 4.85 15.88
N LEU A 156 3.74 5.07 14.63
CA LEU A 156 4.32 4.06 13.73
C LEU A 156 5.85 4.21 13.56
N ALA A 157 6.51 4.98 14.42
CA ALA A 157 7.97 5.09 14.40
C ALA A 157 8.61 3.71 14.58
N GLY A 158 9.52 3.34 13.65
CA GLY A 158 10.13 2.01 13.56
C GLY A 158 9.46 1.08 12.54
N CYS A 159 8.36 1.49 11.90
CA CYS A 159 7.82 0.81 10.72
C CYS A 159 8.87 0.80 9.60
N ASP A 160 8.85 -0.24 8.75
CA ASP A 160 9.88 -0.37 7.70
C ASP A 160 9.91 0.86 6.79
N LEU A 161 8.75 1.39 6.40
CA LEU A 161 8.59 2.56 5.53
C LEU A 161 7.30 3.31 5.89
N LEU A 162 7.23 4.59 5.52
CA LEU A 162 6.04 5.43 5.67
C LEU A 162 5.87 6.31 4.42
N THR A 163 4.67 6.34 3.86
CA THR A 163 4.29 7.28 2.80
C THR A 163 3.61 8.49 3.43
N ILE A 164 4.33 9.59 3.50
CA ILE A 164 3.90 10.82 4.19
C ILE A 164 3.69 11.92 3.15
N SER A 165 2.58 12.66 3.26
CA SER A 165 2.34 13.82 2.40
C SER A 165 3.31 14.97 2.69
N PRO A 166 3.60 15.85 1.71
CA PRO A 166 4.48 17.01 1.91
C PRO A 166 4.09 17.89 3.10
N ASP A 167 2.79 18.13 3.30
CA ASP A 167 2.29 18.96 4.40
C ASP A 167 2.57 18.34 5.77
N LEU A 168 2.41 17.02 5.91
CA LEU A 168 2.74 16.33 7.15
C LEU A 168 4.24 16.24 7.39
N ILE A 169 5.06 16.13 6.33
CA ILE A 169 6.52 16.21 6.42
C ILE A 169 6.93 17.61 6.93
N ALA A 170 6.37 18.67 6.36
CA ALA A 170 6.65 20.03 6.81
C ALA A 170 6.25 20.24 8.28
N THR A 171 5.12 19.69 8.69
CA THR A 171 4.68 19.74 10.10
C THR A 171 5.64 19.01 11.03
N LEU A 172 6.11 17.81 10.62
CA LEU A 172 7.11 17.03 11.37
C LEU A 172 8.44 17.78 11.50
N ALA A 173 8.90 18.42 10.43
CA ALA A 173 10.15 19.18 10.43
C ALA A 173 10.13 20.37 11.39
N GLY A 174 8.95 20.88 11.76
CA GLY A 174 8.78 21.93 12.75
C GLY A 174 8.62 21.45 14.20
N LYS A 175 8.69 20.12 14.44
CA LYS A 175 8.58 19.54 15.79
C LYS A 175 9.97 19.18 16.33
N ASP A 176 10.27 19.67 17.52
CA ASP A 176 11.45 19.26 18.29
C ASP A 176 11.11 18.12 19.25
N GLY A 177 12.10 17.28 19.57
CA GLY A 177 11.98 16.21 20.56
C GLY A 177 12.63 14.90 20.13
N GLU A 178 12.80 13.99 21.07
CA GLU A 178 13.27 12.65 20.80
C GLU A 178 12.12 11.77 20.30
N LEU A 179 12.38 10.99 19.26
CA LEU A 179 11.44 10.04 18.71
C LEU A 179 11.93 8.61 18.99
N GLU A 180 11.31 7.98 19.99
CA GLU A 180 11.59 6.58 20.27
C GLU A 180 10.85 5.66 19.29
N PRO A 181 11.50 4.59 18.79
CA PRO A 181 10.85 3.56 18.01
C PRO A 181 9.71 2.90 18.80
N LYS A 182 8.50 2.92 18.26
CA LYS A 182 7.32 2.22 18.80
C LYS A 182 7.23 0.79 18.30
N LEU A 183 7.73 0.55 17.09
CA LEU A 183 7.78 -0.74 16.42
C LEU A 183 9.22 -1.27 16.40
N THR A 184 9.40 -2.47 16.92
CA THR A 184 10.71 -3.16 16.93
C THR A 184 10.53 -4.65 16.67
N VAL A 185 11.53 -5.29 16.07
CA VAL A 185 11.52 -6.75 15.85
C VAL A 185 11.39 -7.50 17.17
N LYS A 186 12.13 -7.08 18.20
CA LYS A 186 12.06 -7.68 19.53
C LYS A 186 10.66 -7.56 20.15
N GLY A 187 10.00 -6.41 19.98
CA GLY A 187 8.61 -6.22 20.44
C GLY A 187 7.65 -7.14 19.70
N ALA A 188 7.82 -7.28 18.39
CA ALA A 188 7.01 -8.15 17.56
C ALA A 188 7.12 -9.64 17.94
N GLU A 189 8.35 -10.11 18.22
CA GLU A 189 8.61 -11.49 18.66
C GLU A 189 7.91 -11.84 19.97
N ALA A 190 7.71 -10.86 20.85
CA ALA A 190 7.04 -11.03 22.14
C ALA A 190 5.51 -11.09 22.06
N THR A 191 4.91 -10.79 20.89
CA THR A 191 3.44 -10.79 20.73
C THR A 191 2.88 -12.21 20.66
N ASP A 192 1.65 -12.39 21.13
CA ASP A 192 0.90 -13.63 20.90
C ASP A 192 0.12 -13.50 19.57
N SER A 193 0.75 -13.99 18.50
CA SER A 193 0.17 -13.95 17.16
C SER A 193 0.47 -15.29 16.46
N PRO A 194 -0.52 -16.18 16.35
CA PRO A 194 -0.32 -17.49 15.71
C PRO A 194 -0.12 -17.33 14.21
N LEU A 195 0.63 -18.27 13.62
CA LEU A 195 0.76 -18.35 12.16
C LEU A 195 -0.58 -18.75 11.55
N ILE A 196 -0.97 -18.03 10.51
CA ILE A 196 -2.21 -18.22 9.76
C ILE A 196 -1.88 -18.58 8.32
N HIS A 197 -2.63 -19.52 7.75
CA HIS A 197 -2.59 -19.87 6.34
C HIS A 197 -3.96 -19.65 5.71
N LEU A 198 -3.99 -19.01 4.54
CA LEU A 198 -5.24 -18.69 3.86
C LEU A 198 -5.27 -19.30 2.44
N ASP A 199 -6.25 -20.18 2.20
CA ASP A 199 -6.67 -20.48 0.84
C ASP A 199 -7.65 -19.40 0.32
N GLU A 200 -8.02 -19.48 -0.94
CA GLU A 200 -8.92 -18.49 -1.55
C GLU A 200 -10.26 -18.37 -0.83
N LYS A 201 -10.88 -19.50 -0.43
CA LYS A 201 -12.18 -19.48 0.25
C LYS A 201 -12.08 -18.78 1.59
N THR A 202 -11.06 -19.12 2.37
CA THR A 202 -10.83 -18.56 3.69
C THR A 202 -10.47 -17.07 3.59
N PHE A 203 -9.60 -16.69 2.64
CA PHE A 203 -9.29 -15.29 2.38
C PHE A 203 -10.55 -14.49 2.07
N ARG A 204 -11.39 -14.94 1.11
CA ARG A 204 -12.61 -14.23 0.70
C ARG A 204 -13.61 -14.13 1.86
N PHE A 205 -13.73 -15.20 2.64
CA PHE A 205 -14.62 -15.21 3.80
C PHE A 205 -14.14 -14.25 4.90
N GLU A 206 -12.88 -14.36 5.32
CA GLU A 206 -12.30 -13.51 6.36
C GLU A 206 -12.29 -12.03 5.97
N HIS A 207 -11.96 -11.73 4.70
CA HIS A 207 -12.05 -10.36 4.20
C HIS A 207 -13.49 -9.85 4.22
N ASN A 208 -14.47 -10.68 3.84
CA ASN A 208 -15.88 -10.30 3.85
C ASN A 208 -16.46 -10.09 5.27
N GLN A 209 -15.89 -10.71 6.31
CA GLN A 209 -16.28 -10.45 7.69
C GLN A 209 -15.85 -9.05 8.19
N ASP A 210 -14.85 -8.45 7.55
CA ASP A 210 -14.39 -7.10 7.84
C ASP A 210 -15.13 -6.07 6.97
N GLN A 211 -16.28 -5.58 7.48
CA GLN A 211 -17.12 -4.61 6.76
C GLN A 211 -16.32 -3.37 6.32
N MET A 212 -15.48 -2.82 7.20
CA MET A 212 -14.64 -1.67 6.88
C MET A 212 -13.74 -1.96 5.68
N ALA A 213 -13.07 -3.10 5.68
CA ALA A 213 -12.15 -3.47 4.61
C ALA A 213 -12.86 -3.69 3.26
N VAL A 214 -14.02 -4.36 3.26
CA VAL A 214 -14.84 -4.57 2.06
C VAL A 214 -15.27 -3.23 1.45
N GLU A 215 -15.82 -2.34 2.27
CA GLU A 215 -16.30 -1.04 1.82
C GLU A 215 -15.15 -0.18 1.29
N LYS A 216 -14.02 -0.14 2.02
CA LYS A 216 -12.86 0.69 1.65
C LYS A 216 -12.09 0.16 0.44
N LEU A 217 -11.98 -1.15 0.26
CA LEU A 217 -11.40 -1.75 -0.95
C LEU A 217 -12.24 -1.39 -2.17
N SER A 218 -13.56 -1.60 -2.10
CA SER A 218 -14.48 -1.31 -3.21
C SER A 218 -14.53 0.17 -3.56
N GLU A 219 -14.58 1.05 -2.55
CA GLU A 219 -14.51 2.51 -2.74
C GLU A 219 -13.18 2.92 -3.36
N GLY A 220 -12.07 2.34 -2.89
CA GLY A 220 -10.73 2.63 -3.38
C GLY A 220 -10.54 2.27 -4.85
N ILE A 221 -11.00 1.09 -5.27
CA ILE A 221 -10.94 0.64 -6.67
C ILE A 221 -11.71 1.63 -7.58
N ARG A 222 -12.94 2.00 -7.20
CA ARG A 222 -13.73 2.99 -7.96
C ARG A 222 -13.07 4.36 -8.03
N GLY A 223 -12.50 4.81 -6.91
CA GLY A 223 -11.80 6.09 -6.83
C GLY A 223 -10.56 6.12 -7.73
N PHE A 224 -9.71 5.11 -7.62
CA PHE A 224 -8.49 5.01 -8.44
C PHE A 224 -8.81 4.91 -9.93
N TYR A 225 -9.83 4.14 -10.30
CA TYR A 225 -10.30 4.10 -11.70
C TYR A 225 -10.74 5.49 -12.19
N SER A 226 -11.55 6.21 -11.42
CA SER A 226 -11.99 7.56 -11.75
C SER A 226 -10.83 8.54 -11.93
N ASP A 227 -9.83 8.47 -11.03
CA ASP A 227 -8.68 9.37 -11.09
C ASP A 227 -7.74 9.03 -12.26
N ALA A 228 -7.59 7.76 -12.62
CA ALA A 228 -6.88 7.35 -13.83
C ALA A 228 -7.52 7.95 -15.10
N ARG A 229 -8.86 7.92 -15.21
CA ARG A 229 -9.57 8.55 -16.37
C ARG A 229 -9.38 10.06 -16.43
N LYS A 230 -9.31 10.74 -15.27
CA LYS A 230 -8.99 12.19 -15.23
C LYS A 230 -7.57 12.46 -15.73
N LEU A 231 -6.60 11.64 -15.31
CA LEU A 231 -5.22 11.77 -15.74
C LEU A 231 -5.05 11.52 -17.25
N GLU A 232 -5.71 10.50 -17.79
CA GLU A 232 -5.71 10.22 -19.24
C GLU A 232 -6.29 11.40 -20.05
N LYS A 233 -7.40 11.94 -19.59
CA LYS A 233 -8.02 13.11 -20.23
C LYS A 233 -7.06 14.31 -20.21
N TYR A 234 -6.46 14.60 -19.06
CA TYR A 234 -5.48 15.67 -18.92
C TYR A 234 -4.28 15.49 -19.86
N ALA A 235 -3.74 14.27 -19.94
CA ALA A 235 -2.63 13.95 -20.83
C ALA A 235 -3.01 14.18 -22.31
N ALA A 236 -4.17 13.68 -22.74
CA ALA A 236 -4.67 13.86 -24.11
C ALA A 236 -4.86 15.35 -24.47
N GLU A 237 -5.46 16.13 -23.58
CA GLU A 237 -5.66 17.57 -23.79
C GLU A 237 -4.33 18.33 -23.85
N THR A 238 -3.36 17.96 -23.04
CA THR A 238 -2.02 18.57 -23.00
C THR A 238 -1.26 18.26 -24.29
N MET A 239 -1.30 17.02 -24.77
CA MET A 239 -0.66 16.61 -26.02
C MET A 239 -1.30 17.34 -27.23
N ALA A 240 -2.63 17.45 -27.27
CA ALA A 240 -3.32 18.19 -28.34
C ALA A 240 -2.91 19.67 -28.40
N LYS A 241 -2.77 20.32 -27.23
CA LYS A 241 -2.29 21.72 -27.16
C LYS A 241 -0.83 21.86 -27.63
N ALA A 242 0.04 20.93 -27.24
CA ALA A 242 1.45 20.95 -27.66
C ALA A 242 1.65 20.68 -29.15
N SER A 243 0.73 19.94 -29.79
CA SER A 243 0.75 19.67 -31.23
C SER A 243 0.17 20.82 -32.08
N ALA A 244 -0.56 21.74 -31.45
CA ALA A 244 -1.17 22.89 -32.10
C ALA A 244 -0.34 24.18 -31.98
N ALA A 245 0.74 24.17 -31.22
CA ALA A 245 1.71 25.24 -31.01
C ALA A 245 2.96 25.06 -31.87
#